data_f7589ae43c4c6772a9ee21569529e11c
#
_entry.id   f7589ae43c4c6772a9ee21569529e11c
#
_cell.length_a   1.000
_cell.length_b   1.000
_cell.length_c   1.000
_cell.angle_alpha   90.00
_cell.angle_beta   90.00
_cell.angle_gamma   90.00
#
_symmetry.space_group_name_H-M   'P 1'
#
loop_
_entity.id
_entity.type
_entity.pdbx_description
1 polymer ?
#
loop_
_entity_poly.entity_id
_entity_poly.type
_entity_poly.pdbx_seq_one_letter_code
_entity_poly.pdbx_strand_id
1 'polypeptide(L)'
;RPELSRVHGLIVSHHIPVAIPELVAYYRGLKENQRVPSFVILGPDHNDAGSSPVSVSNARFVTVFGEVKPIPGVAAALVDEGLAVIDEPPFVGEHSIGSQVLLIAKLFPGASATPIILRSDATPSQAEALGRSLARLLDEETVIVASVDFSHYLSTEQAMPLDAVSGSILKRLDISSIPLIAADSKESLAAFMRAMTERGATATAELAVMNTNDLMQNADYTTGYIFGFWGMP
;
A
#
# COMPACT_ATOMS: atom_id res chain seq x y z
N ARG A 1 -14.25 1.61 -19.39
CA ARG A 1 -13.52 1.73 -18.12
C ARG A 1 -13.85 3.11 -17.58
N PRO A 2 -14.17 3.28 -16.31
CA PRO A 2 -14.20 4.62 -15.73
C PRO A 2 -12.78 5.18 -15.84
N GLU A 3 -12.60 6.22 -16.63
CA GLU A 3 -11.34 6.95 -16.66
C GLU A 3 -11.26 7.75 -15.36
N LEU A 4 -10.27 7.46 -14.53
CA LEU A 4 -9.97 8.29 -13.38
C LEU A 4 -9.35 9.60 -13.88
N SER A 5 -9.88 10.73 -13.43
CA SER A 5 -9.31 12.05 -13.75
C SER A 5 -7.94 12.23 -13.07
N ARG A 6 -7.75 11.59 -11.89
CA ARG A 6 -6.48 11.50 -11.16
C ARG A 6 -6.47 10.29 -10.24
N VAL A 7 -5.34 9.59 -10.18
CA VAL A 7 -5.08 8.51 -9.22
C VAL A 7 -4.49 9.10 -7.95
N HIS A 8 -5.09 8.78 -6.81
CA HIS A 8 -4.63 9.16 -5.47
C HIS A 8 -4.15 7.97 -4.65
N GLY A 9 -4.57 6.77 -5.02
CA GLY A 9 -4.23 5.54 -4.32
C GLY A 9 -3.94 4.38 -5.25
N LEU A 10 -3.06 3.50 -4.80
CA LEU A 10 -2.66 2.29 -5.48
C LEU A 10 -2.56 1.16 -4.46
N ILE A 11 -3.21 0.03 -4.71
CA ILE A 11 -2.97 -1.21 -3.96
C ILE A 11 -2.14 -2.12 -4.83
N VAL A 12 -1.08 -2.69 -4.26
CA VAL A 12 -0.14 -3.61 -4.91
C VAL A 12 0.39 -4.64 -3.93
N SER A 13 0.82 -5.76 -4.48
CA SER A 13 1.55 -6.81 -3.75
C SER A 13 3.01 -6.41 -3.46
N HIS A 14 3.63 -7.10 -2.51
CA HIS A 14 5.07 -7.08 -2.28
C HIS A 14 5.72 -8.46 -2.41
N HIS A 15 4.97 -9.47 -2.84
CA HIS A 15 5.47 -10.83 -3.03
C HIS A 15 6.36 -10.93 -4.27
N ILE A 16 7.63 -10.64 -4.10
CA ILE A 16 8.64 -10.77 -5.15
C ILE A 16 9.45 -12.08 -4.96
N PRO A 17 9.84 -12.74 -6.08
CA PRO A 17 9.76 -12.28 -7.48
C PRO A 17 8.41 -12.54 -8.18
N VAL A 18 7.47 -13.23 -7.59
CA VAL A 18 6.26 -13.76 -8.25
C VAL A 18 5.41 -12.66 -8.88
N ALA A 19 5.09 -11.62 -8.12
CA ALA A 19 4.20 -10.54 -8.55
C ALA A 19 4.91 -9.39 -9.31
N ILE A 20 6.21 -9.51 -9.62
CA ILE A 20 6.99 -8.44 -10.30
C ILE A 20 6.37 -7.99 -11.62
N PRO A 21 5.90 -8.87 -12.53
CA PRO A 21 5.33 -8.42 -13.80
C PRO A 21 4.14 -7.47 -13.63
N GLU A 22 3.20 -7.84 -12.76
CA GLU A 22 2.01 -7.06 -12.44
C GLU A 22 2.36 -5.78 -11.70
N LEU A 23 3.25 -5.87 -10.73
CA LEU A 23 3.75 -4.73 -9.98
C LEU A 23 4.33 -3.66 -10.91
N VAL A 24 5.19 -4.08 -11.85
CA VAL A 24 5.77 -3.18 -12.86
C VAL A 24 4.70 -2.63 -13.79
N ALA A 25 3.71 -3.43 -14.19
CA ALA A 25 2.62 -2.99 -15.07
C ALA A 25 1.78 -1.87 -14.41
N TYR A 26 1.40 -2.03 -13.13
CA TYR A 26 0.64 -1.02 -12.40
C TYR A 26 1.42 0.27 -12.18
N TYR A 27 2.69 0.20 -11.80
CA TYR A 27 3.51 1.40 -11.68
C TYR A 27 3.76 2.10 -13.02
N ARG A 28 3.91 1.36 -14.12
CA ARG A 28 4.00 1.94 -15.47
C ARG A 28 2.69 2.60 -15.88
N GLY A 29 1.56 1.93 -15.65
CA GLY A 29 0.24 2.51 -15.90
C GLY A 29 0.03 3.82 -15.15
N LEU A 30 0.44 3.87 -13.86
CA LEU A 30 0.41 5.11 -13.09
C LEU A 30 1.27 6.22 -13.72
N LYS A 31 2.50 5.88 -14.11
CA LYS A 31 3.45 6.83 -14.73
C LYS A 31 2.96 7.37 -16.08
N GLU A 32 2.31 6.53 -16.87
CA GLU A 32 1.78 6.90 -18.20
C GLU A 32 0.56 7.82 -18.08
N ASN A 33 -0.21 7.69 -17.00
CA ASN A 33 -1.45 8.44 -16.81
C ASN A 33 -1.25 9.79 -16.11
N GLN A 34 -0.23 9.92 -15.26
CA GLN A 34 0.01 11.17 -14.53
C GLN A 34 1.45 11.32 -14.04
N ARG A 35 1.85 12.57 -13.76
CA ARG A 35 3.08 12.84 -13.03
C ARG A 35 2.87 12.51 -11.54
N VAL A 36 3.79 11.80 -10.94
CA VAL A 36 3.78 11.50 -9.50
C VAL A 36 5.13 11.90 -8.89
N PRO A 37 5.20 13.04 -8.18
CA PRO A 37 6.43 13.52 -7.55
C PRO A 37 6.68 12.86 -6.19
N SER A 38 5.65 12.29 -5.56
CA SER A 38 5.77 11.76 -4.21
C SER A 38 4.81 10.61 -3.92
N PHE A 39 5.24 9.75 -2.99
CA PHE A 39 4.53 8.56 -2.54
C PHE A 39 4.50 8.47 -1.02
N VAL A 40 3.40 8.00 -0.45
CA VAL A 40 3.37 7.41 0.89
C VAL A 40 3.15 5.93 0.72
N ILE A 41 3.96 5.10 1.36
CA ILE A 41 3.84 3.64 1.27
C ILE A 41 3.34 3.13 2.63
N LEU A 42 2.20 2.45 2.63
CA LEU A 42 1.65 1.76 3.80
C LEU A 42 1.89 0.26 3.64
N GLY A 43 2.49 -0.37 4.61
CA GLY A 43 2.73 -1.81 4.60
C GLY A 43 2.68 -2.43 5.99
N PRO A 44 2.67 -3.77 6.11
CA PRO A 44 2.85 -4.46 7.37
C PRO A 44 4.25 -4.24 7.95
N ASP A 45 4.34 -4.28 9.27
CA ASP A 45 5.56 -4.63 9.98
C ASP A 45 5.54 -6.14 10.21
N HIS A 46 6.12 -6.91 9.29
CA HIS A 46 6.04 -8.37 9.32
C HIS A 46 6.63 -9.02 10.56
N ASN A 47 7.49 -8.33 11.26
CA ASN A 47 8.17 -8.84 12.46
C ASN A 47 7.64 -8.22 13.75
N ASP A 48 6.66 -7.33 13.67
CA ASP A 48 6.18 -6.50 14.79
C ASP A 48 7.33 -5.83 15.56
N ALA A 49 8.37 -5.42 14.84
CA ALA A 49 9.63 -4.93 15.38
C ALA A 49 9.61 -3.43 15.74
N GLY A 50 8.62 -2.69 15.28
CA GLY A 50 8.44 -1.29 15.58
C GLY A 50 8.27 -1.01 17.07
N SER A 51 8.81 0.08 17.55
CA SER A 51 8.67 0.52 18.95
C SER A 51 7.27 1.05 19.28
N SER A 52 6.43 1.25 18.26
CA SER A 52 5.03 1.70 18.35
C SER A 52 4.18 0.93 17.34
N PRO A 53 2.85 0.86 17.53
CA PRO A 53 1.95 0.28 16.54
C PRO A 53 2.06 0.87 15.12
N VAL A 54 2.50 2.13 15.00
CA VAL A 54 2.74 2.79 13.73
C VAL A 54 4.14 3.39 13.74
N SER A 55 4.98 2.94 12.82
CA SER A 55 6.33 3.47 12.62
C SER A 55 6.42 4.15 11.25
N VAL A 56 7.06 5.32 11.21
CA VAL A 56 7.32 6.07 9.99
C VAL A 56 8.83 6.24 9.79
N SER A 57 9.29 6.05 8.56
CA SER A 57 10.69 6.33 8.21
C SER A 57 10.84 7.77 7.70
N ASN A 58 11.86 8.45 8.22
CA ASN A 58 12.34 9.73 7.69
C ASN A 58 13.72 9.60 7.05
N ALA A 59 14.17 8.38 6.83
CA ALA A 59 15.45 8.08 6.22
C ALA A 59 15.40 8.23 4.69
N ARG A 60 16.58 8.37 4.12
CA ARG A 60 16.84 8.25 2.69
C ARG A 60 17.13 6.80 2.35
N PHE A 61 16.40 6.25 1.39
CA PHE A 61 16.63 4.90 0.88
C PHE A 61 17.57 4.94 -0.32
N VAL A 62 18.65 4.16 -0.27
CA VAL A 62 19.63 4.03 -1.35
C VAL A 62 19.38 2.71 -2.07
N THR A 63 19.15 2.78 -3.37
CA THR A 63 18.91 1.60 -4.21
C THR A 63 19.89 1.55 -5.38
N VAL A 64 19.92 0.43 -6.10
CA VAL A 64 20.71 0.29 -7.32
C VAL A 64 20.23 1.20 -8.47
N PHE A 65 19.05 1.82 -8.34
CA PHE A 65 18.49 2.74 -9.33
C PHE A 65 18.56 4.22 -8.90
N GLY A 66 19.09 4.49 -7.73
CA GLY A 66 19.20 5.84 -7.18
C GLY A 66 18.65 5.96 -5.77
N GLU A 67 18.55 7.19 -5.30
CA GLU A 67 18.08 7.53 -3.97
C GLU A 67 16.60 7.92 -4.00
N VAL A 68 15.87 7.50 -2.96
CA VAL A 68 14.50 7.96 -2.66
C VAL A 68 14.55 8.69 -1.33
N LYS A 69 14.18 9.97 -1.34
CA LYS A 69 14.16 10.83 -0.15
C LYS A 69 12.77 10.84 0.47
N PRO A 70 12.65 11.04 1.79
CA PRO A 70 11.33 11.21 2.40
C PRO A 70 10.66 12.51 1.91
N ILE A 71 9.34 12.54 1.99
CA ILE A 71 8.56 13.77 1.75
C ILE A 71 8.82 14.72 2.92
N PRO A 72 9.28 15.94 2.68
CA PRO A 72 9.59 16.87 3.76
C PRO A 72 8.37 17.13 4.68
N GLY A 73 8.58 17.00 5.99
CA GLY A 73 7.59 17.34 7.01
C GLY A 73 6.54 16.30 7.31
N VAL A 74 6.32 15.27 6.45
CA VAL A 74 5.26 14.26 6.67
C VAL A 74 5.51 13.46 7.95
N ALA A 75 6.71 12.91 8.11
CA ALA A 75 7.05 12.13 9.30
C ALA A 75 6.94 12.97 10.59
N ALA A 76 7.45 14.21 10.57
CA ALA A 76 7.36 15.11 11.72
C ALA A 76 5.91 15.44 12.09
N ALA A 77 5.06 15.74 11.10
CA ALA A 77 3.65 16.02 11.35
C ALA A 77 2.90 14.84 11.97
N LEU A 78 3.16 13.61 11.51
CA LEU A 78 2.56 12.42 12.10
C LEU A 78 3.01 12.17 13.54
N VAL A 79 4.26 12.50 13.87
CA VAL A 79 4.80 12.43 15.24
C VAL A 79 4.17 13.50 16.13
N ASP A 80 4.08 14.74 15.64
CA ASP A 80 3.47 15.85 16.37
C ASP A 80 1.98 15.61 16.67
N GLU A 81 1.28 14.91 15.78
CA GLU A 81 -0.11 14.48 15.99
C GLU A 81 -0.22 13.24 16.89
N GLY A 82 0.89 12.62 17.31
CA GLY A 82 0.89 11.42 18.14
C GLY A 82 0.40 10.16 17.42
N LEU A 83 0.47 10.13 16.07
CA LEU A 83 -0.04 9.05 15.25
C LEU A 83 1.03 8.02 14.86
N ALA A 84 2.30 8.40 14.89
CA ALA A 84 3.42 7.53 14.57
C ALA A 84 4.67 7.92 15.37
N VAL A 85 5.66 7.03 15.36
CA VAL A 85 7.02 7.34 15.83
C VAL A 85 7.99 7.24 14.65
N ILE A 86 9.03 8.08 14.62
CA ILE A 86 10.16 7.86 13.71
C ILE A 86 10.99 6.73 14.29
N ASP A 87 11.03 5.60 13.58
CA ASP A 87 11.70 4.38 14.02
C ASP A 87 12.29 3.68 12.80
N GLU A 88 13.58 3.81 12.58
CA GLU A 88 14.25 3.32 11.36
C GLU A 88 14.59 1.82 11.36
N PRO A 89 14.98 1.19 12.51
CA PRO A 89 15.36 -0.21 12.55
C PRO A 89 14.35 -1.20 11.93
N PRO A 90 13.04 -1.06 12.14
CA PRO A 90 12.05 -1.99 11.57
C PRO A 90 11.99 -2.01 10.04
N PHE A 91 12.45 -0.93 9.39
CA PHE A 91 12.47 -0.86 7.92
C PHE A 91 13.65 -1.61 7.29
N VAL A 92 14.62 -2.02 8.10
CA VAL A 92 15.78 -2.78 7.61
C VAL A 92 15.36 -4.20 7.25
N GLY A 93 15.30 -4.50 5.96
CA GLY A 93 14.87 -5.81 5.46
C GLY A 93 13.36 -5.98 5.33
N GLU A 94 12.55 -4.95 5.68
CA GLU A 94 11.10 -5.00 5.48
C GLU A 94 10.77 -4.97 3.97
N HIS A 95 10.32 -6.13 3.46
CA HIS A 95 10.13 -6.33 2.03
C HIS A 95 8.84 -5.70 1.49
N SER A 96 7.85 -5.45 2.34
CA SER A 96 6.65 -4.69 1.97
C SER A 96 7.00 -3.27 1.52
N ILE A 97 8.07 -2.71 2.07
CA ILE A 97 8.58 -1.38 1.74
C ILE A 97 9.68 -1.44 0.68
N GLY A 98 10.66 -2.35 0.87
CA GLY A 98 11.83 -2.44 -0.01
C GLY A 98 11.49 -2.68 -1.48
N SER A 99 10.51 -3.52 -1.76
CA SER A 99 10.01 -3.79 -3.11
C SER A 99 9.44 -2.54 -3.79
N GLN A 100 8.68 -1.73 -3.07
CA GLN A 100 8.05 -0.51 -3.58
C GLN A 100 9.08 0.60 -3.81
N VAL A 101 9.96 0.83 -2.83
CA VAL A 101 11.02 1.84 -2.93
C VAL A 101 11.92 1.57 -4.14
N LEU A 102 12.25 0.30 -4.40
CA LEU A 102 13.06 -0.10 -5.54
C LEU A 102 12.41 0.28 -6.88
N LEU A 103 11.10 0.04 -7.01
CA LEU A 103 10.34 0.37 -8.22
C LEU A 103 10.11 1.87 -8.37
N ILE A 104 9.86 2.59 -7.29
CA ILE A 104 9.76 4.04 -7.30
C ILE A 104 11.07 4.65 -7.78
N ALA A 105 12.22 4.23 -7.23
CA ALA A 105 13.53 4.70 -7.67
C ALA A 105 13.76 4.48 -9.17
N LYS A 106 13.35 3.31 -9.68
CA LYS A 106 13.53 2.94 -11.09
C LYS A 106 12.59 3.68 -12.05
N LEU A 107 11.31 3.77 -11.70
CA LEU A 107 10.27 4.24 -12.62
C LEU A 107 9.95 5.72 -12.46
N PHE A 108 10.20 6.30 -11.28
CA PHE A 108 9.93 7.71 -10.96
C PHE A 108 11.20 8.38 -10.41
N PRO A 109 12.27 8.49 -11.23
CA PRO A 109 13.53 9.07 -10.75
C PRO A 109 13.31 10.49 -10.23
N GLY A 110 13.80 10.73 -9.00
CA GLY A 110 13.62 12.01 -8.32
C GLY A 110 12.33 12.15 -7.51
N ALA A 111 11.43 11.17 -7.53
CA ALA A 111 10.29 11.16 -6.64
C ALA A 111 10.72 10.92 -5.18
N SER A 112 9.95 11.49 -4.25
CA SER A 112 10.10 11.25 -2.82
C SER A 112 9.16 10.13 -2.36
N ALA A 113 9.53 9.40 -1.29
CA ALA A 113 8.62 8.46 -0.65
C ALA A 113 8.79 8.46 0.87
N THR A 114 7.67 8.46 1.60
CA THR A 114 7.65 8.28 3.05
C THR A 114 6.99 6.94 3.37
N PRO A 115 7.76 5.91 3.74
CA PRO A 115 7.22 4.64 4.18
C PRO A 115 6.68 4.71 5.60
N ILE A 116 5.57 3.99 5.81
CA ILE A 116 4.90 3.81 7.10
C ILE A 116 4.56 2.33 7.21
N ILE A 117 4.92 1.71 8.31
CA ILE A 117 4.57 0.32 8.59
C ILE A 117 3.69 0.25 9.83
N LEU A 118 2.74 -0.67 9.78
CA LEU A 118 1.80 -0.90 10.87
C LEU A 118 2.00 -2.31 11.40
N ARG A 119 2.14 -2.40 12.73
CA ARG A 119 2.20 -3.68 13.44
C ARG A 119 0.82 -4.33 13.50
N SER A 120 0.80 -5.64 13.73
CA SER A 120 -0.42 -6.44 13.85
C SER A 120 -1.34 -6.03 15.02
N ASP A 121 -0.80 -5.30 16.01
CA ASP A 121 -1.54 -4.79 17.18
C ASP A 121 -2.03 -3.33 17.01
N ALA A 122 -1.78 -2.70 15.85
CA ALA A 122 -2.35 -1.38 15.56
C ALA A 122 -3.88 -1.46 15.51
N THR A 123 -4.53 -0.63 16.32
CA THR A 123 -6.00 -0.65 16.41
C THR A 123 -6.65 -0.04 15.18
N PRO A 124 -7.90 -0.44 14.83
CA PRO A 124 -8.65 0.20 13.75
C PRO A 124 -8.74 1.73 13.90
N SER A 125 -8.89 2.21 15.13
CA SER A 125 -8.94 3.66 15.42
C SER A 125 -7.64 4.37 15.08
N GLN A 126 -6.48 3.76 15.38
CA GLN A 126 -5.17 4.30 15.04
C GLN A 126 -4.96 4.32 13.52
N ALA A 127 -5.28 3.23 12.83
CA ALA A 127 -5.19 3.12 11.38
C ALA A 127 -6.08 4.16 10.67
N GLU A 128 -7.33 4.32 11.11
CA GLU A 128 -8.22 5.33 10.55
C GLU A 128 -7.77 6.77 10.87
N ALA A 129 -7.23 7.03 12.06
CA ALA A 129 -6.69 8.33 12.42
C ALA A 129 -5.49 8.68 11.52
N LEU A 130 -4.59 7.72 11.28
CA LEU A 130 -3.50 7.86 10.32
C LEU A 130 -4.03 8.20 8.92
N GLY A 131 -5.02 7.47 8.42
CA GLY A 131 -5.63 7.72 7.11
C GLY A 131 -6.22 9.12 6.98
N ARG A 132 -6.93 9.62 8.00
CA ARG A 132 -7.45 11.00 8.04
C ARG A 132 -6.34 12.05 8.04
N SER A 133 -5.28 11.80 8.79
CA SER A 133 -4.13 12.71 8.81
C SER A 133 -3.43 12.76 7.46
N LEU A 134 -3.14 11.61 6.84
CA LEU A 134 -2.54 11.55 5.51
C LEU A 134 -3.38 12.29 4.47
N ALA A 135 -4.71 12.16 4.51
CA ALA A 135 -5.60 12.88 3.59
C ALA A 135 -5.46 14.42 3.69
N ARG A 136 -5.17 14.94 4.90
CA ARG A 136 -4.99 16.38 5.12
C ARG A 136 -3.58 16.87 4.82
N LEU A 137 -2.56 16.04 5.11
CA LEU A 137 -1.15 16.43 5.02
C LEU A 137 -0.61 16.38 3.58
N LEU A 138 -1.15 15.48 2.76
CA LEU A 138 -0.61 15.22 1.44
C LEU A 138 -1.29 16.08 0.37
N ASP A 139 -0.49 16.59 -0.55
CA ASP A 139 -1.00 17.28 -1.73
C ASP A 139 -1.72 16.32 -2.71
N GLU A 140 -2.35 16.88 -3.72
CA GLU A 140 -3.09 16.10 -4.72
C GLU A 140 -2.18 15.28 -5.66
N GLU A 141 -0.89 15.61 -5.76
CA GLU A 141 0.06 14.90 -6.59
C GLU A 141 0.70 13.70 -5.88
N THR A 142 0.51 13.58 -4.56
CA THR A 142 1.01 12.45 -3.76
C THR A 142 0.09 11.25 -3.87
N VAL A 143 0.65 10.10 -4.25
CA VAL A 143 -0.05 8.81 -4.32
C VAL A 143 0.22 8.00 -3.05
N ILE A 144 -0.84 7.49 -2.43
CA ILE A 144 -0.75 6.55 -1.31
C ILE A 144 -0.74 5.13 -1.88
N VAL A 145 0.31 4.37 -1.57
CA VAL A 145 0.46 2.97 -1.97
C VAL A 145 0.18 2.08 -0.76
N ALA A 146 -0.82 1.20 -0.84
CA ALA A 146 -0.96 0.09 0.10
C ALA A 146 -0.22 -1.13 -0.47
N SER A 147 0.88 -1.48 0.16
CA SER A 147 1.72 -2.63 -0.16
C SER A 147 1.29 -3.80 0.71
N VAL A 148 0.36 -4.61 0.22
CA VAL A 148 -0.35 -5.63 1.00
C VAL A 148 -0.59 -6.87 0.15
N ASP A 149 -0.29 -8.03 0.73
CA ASP A 149 -0.66 -9.32 0.17
C ASP A 149 -1.94 -9.85 0.84
N PHE A 150 -2.72 -10.66 0.09
CA PHE A 150 -4.03 -11.10 0.55
C PHE A 150 -3.98 -12.53 1.10
N SER A 151 -4.93 -13.40 0.80
CA SER A 151 -4.95 -14.73 1.41
C SER A 151 -3.60 -15.46 1.30
N HIS A 152 -3.21 -16.19 2.35
CA HIS A 152 -1.92 -16.89 2.39
C HIS A 152 -2.10 -18.37 2.74
N TYR A 153 -1.21 -19.20 2.21
CA TYR A 153 -1.07 -20.63 2.56
C TYR A 153 -2.34 -21.46 2.37
N LEU A 154 -3.20 -21.05 1.42
CA LEU A 154 -4.44 -21.76 1.07
C LEU A 154 -4.33 -22.40 -0.30
N SER A 155 -5.14 -23.42 -0.56
CA SER A 155 -5.35 -23.87 -1.93
C SER A 155 -6.04 -22.78 -2.76
N THR A 156 -5.89 -22.79 -4.07
CA THR A 156 -6.56 -21.84 -4.96
C THR A 156 -8.07 -21.80 -4.73
N GLU A 157 -8.70 -22.96 -4.54
CA GLU A 157 -10.15 -23.08 -4.30
C GLU A 157 -10.58 -22.38 -3.00
N GLN A 158 -9.75 -22.43 -1.96
CA GLN A 158 -10.01 -21.79 -0.67
C GLN A 158 -9.71 -20.28 -0.72
N ALA A 159 -8.67 -19.87 -1.41
CA ALA A 159 -8.21 -18.49 -1.52
C ALA A 159 -9.18 -17.60 -2.33
N MET A 160 -9.60 -18.09 -3.51
CA MET A 160 -10.41 -17.31 -4.45
C MET A 160 -11.65 -16.64 -3.84
N PRO A 161 -12.52 -17.32 -3.04
CA PRO A 161 -13.69 -16.68 -2.47
C PRO A 161 -13.32 -15.60 -1.43
N LEU A 162 -12.24 -15.79 -0.67
CA LEU A 162 -11.76 -14.81 0.32
C LEU A 162 -11.23 -13.56 -0.37
N ASP A 163 -10.44 -13.73 -1.42
CA ASP A 163 -9.85 -12.63 -2.18
C ASP A 163 -10.93 -11.87 -2.97
N ALA A 164 -11.95 -12.56 -3.49
CA ALA A 164 -13.10 -11.94 -4.13
C ALA A 164 -13.90 -11.06 -3.14
N VAL A 165 -14.10 -11.52 -1.91
CA VAL A 165 -14.73 -10.73 -0.84
C VAL A 165 -13.86 -9.52 -0.52
N SER A 166 -12.56 -9.70 -0.33
CA SER A 166 -11.60 -8.62 -0.07
C SER A 166 -11.63 -7.57 -1.19
N GLY A 167 -11.57 -7.98 -2.45
CA GLY A 167 -11.66 -7.07 -3.60
C GLY A 167 -12.98 -6.30 -3.66
N SER A 168 -14.10 -6.95 -3.31
CA SER A 168 -15.40 -6.30 -3.26
C SER A 168 -15.50 -5.24 -2.16
N ILE A 169 -14.92 -5.48 -0.99
CA ILE A 169 -14.84 -4.52 0.14
C ILE A 169 -13.99 -3.32 -0.27
N LEU A 170 -12.80 -3.56 -0.80
CA LEU A 170 -11.88 -2.52 -1.24
C LEU A 170 -12.49 -1.63 -2.34
N LYS A 171 -13.16 -2.24 -3.31
CA LYS A 171 -13.84 -1.51 -4.38
C LYS A 171 -14.86 -0.49 -3.86
N ARG A 172 -15.55 -0.81 -2.77
CA ARG A 172 -16.55 0.08 -2.15
C ARG A 172 -15.97 0.97 -1.05
N LEU A 173 -14.71 0.79 -0.69
CA LEU A 173 -14.09 1.41 0.49
C LEU A 173 -14.93 1.20 1.77
N ASP A 174 -15.49 -0.01 1.92
CA ASP A 174 -16.32 -0.37 3.06
C ASP A 174 -15.46 -0.69 4.29
N ILE A 175 -15.06 0.35 5.01
CA ILE A 175 -14.18 0.27 6.19
C ILE A 175 -14.80 -0.62 7.28
N SER A 176 -16.11 -0.63 7.41
CA SER A 176 -16.80 -1.44 8.42
C SER A 176 -16.61 -2.95 8.20
N SER A 177 -16.35 -3.35 6.97
CA SER A 177 -16.14 -4.76 6.56
C SER A 177 -14.66 -5.19 6.57
N ILE A 178 -13.71 -4.35 6.98
CA ILE A 178 -12.27 -4.70 7.09
C ILE A 178 -12.02 -6.02 7.84
N PRO A 179 -12.73 -6.36 8.94
CA PRO A 179 -12.52 -7.64 9.62
C PRO A 179 -12.69 -8.88 8.72
N LEU A 180 -13.46 -8.75 7.63
CA LEU A 180 -13.72 -9.82 6.66
C LEU A 180 -12.65 -9.94 5.57
N ILE A 181 -11.74 -8.98 5.47
CA ILE A 181 -10.64 -9.02 4.51
C ILE A 181 -9.63 -10.08 4.95
N ALA A 182 -9.19 -10.89 4.00
CA ALA A 182 -8.05 -11.81 4.16
C ALA A 182 -6.80 -11.12 3.62
N ALA A 183 -5.99 -10.54 4.50
CA ALA A 183 -4.77 -9.83 4.13
C ALA A 183 -3.76 -9.86 5.29
N ASP A 184 -2.49 -9.67 4.97
CA ASP A 184 -1.38 -9.61 5.92
C ASP A 184 -1.37 -8.30 6.73
N SER A 185 -1.97 -7.22 6.21
CA SER A 185 -2.12 -5.96 6.94
C SER A 185 -3.50 -5.31 6.70
N LYS A 186 -4.46 -5.66 7.53
CA LYS A 186 -5.77 -5.00 7.58
C LYS A 186 -5.65 -3.55 8.03
N GLU A 187 -4.67 -3.27 8.85
CA GLU A 187 -4.35 -1.98 9.42
C GLU A 187 -3.91 -0.99 8.33
N SER A 188 -3.00 -1.43 7.44
CA SER A 188 -2.58 -0.65 6.27
C SER A 188 -3.73 -0.38 5.32
N LEU A 189 -4.59 -1.37 5.10
CA LEU A 189 -5.80 -1.21 4.28
C LEU A 189 -6.82 -0.27 4.92
N ALA A 190 -6.98 -0.31 6.26
CA ALA A 190 -7.86 0.62 6.98
C ALA A 190 -7.40 2.08 6.81
N ALA A 191 -6.10 2.32 6.99
CA ALA A 191 -5.52 3.64 6.79
C ALA A 191 -5.67 4.11 5.33
N PHE A 192 -5.39 3.23 4.36
CA PHE A 192 -5.57 3.50 2.94
C PHE A 192 -7.02 3.85 2.60
N MET A 193 -7.96 2.99 2.97
CA MET A 193 -9.38 3.19 2.65
C MET A 193 -9.92 4.48 3.27
N ARG A 194 -9.50 4.78 4.50
CA ARG A 194 -9.87 6.05 5.15
C ARG A 194 -9.29 7.24 4.40
N ALA A 195 -8.02 7.20 4.02
CA ALA A 195 -7.40 8.28 3.26
C ALA A 195 -8.09 8.50 1.90
N MET A 196 -8.43 7.43 1.17
CA MET A 196 -9.16 7.54 -0.10
C MET A 196 -10.55 8.15 0.09
N THR A 197 -11.28 7.74 1.12
CA THR A 197 -12.61 8.28 1.44
C THR A 197 -12.53 9.77 1.76
N GLU A 198 -11.62 10.19 2.62
CA GLU A 198 -11.44 11.60 3.02
C GLU A 198 -10.99 12.49 1.85
N ARG A 199 -10.23 11.94 0.91
CA ARG A 199 -9.80 12.64 -0.32
C ARG A 199 -10.86 12.66 -1.41
N GLY A 200 -12.00 11.99 -1.22
CA GLY A 200 -13.02 11.82 -2.26
C GLY A 200 -12.58 10.93 -3.42
N ALA A 201 -11.47 10.20 -3.29
CA ALA A 201 -10.90 9.30 -4.28
C ALA A 201 -11.61 7.93 -4.25
N THR A 202 -12.92 7.92 -4.52
CA THR A 202 -13.80 6.76 -4.30
C THR A 202 -14.07 5.93 -5.55
N ALA A 203 -13.63 6.39 -6.71
CA ALA A 203 -13.71 5.60 -7.95
C ALA A 203 -12.50 4.65 -8.06
N THR A 204 -12.74 3.45 -8.59
CA THR A 204 -11.70 2.44 -8.81
C THR A 204 -11.55 2.15 -10.30
N ALA A 205 -10.30 1.97 -10.73
CA ALA A 205 -9.98 1.48 -12.07
C ALA A 205 -9.00 0.30 -12.00
N GLU A 206 -9.09 -0.58 -13.00
CA GLU A 206 -8.17 -1.71 -13.21
C GLU A 206 -8.03 -2.63 -11.98
N LEU A 207 -9.14 -2.81 -11.22
CA LEU A 207 -9.12 -3.73 -10.09
C LEU A 207 -8.96 -5.17 -10.59
N ALA A 208 -7.84 -5.79 -10.27
CA ALA A 208 -7.54 -7.18 -10.54
C ALA A 208 -7.42 -7.96 -9.23
N VAL A 209 -8.04 -9.13 -9.19
CA VAL A 209 -7.93 -10.11 -8.10
C VAL A 209 -7.31 -11.37 -8.72
N MET A 210 -6.18 -11.79 -8.23
CA MET A 210 -5.42 -12.93 -8.73
C MET A 210 -4.65 -13.61 -7.59
N ASN A 211 -3.98 -14.69 -7.89
CA ASN A 211 -3.16 -15.42 -6.91
C ASN A 211 -1.90 -16.02 -7.56
N THR A 212 -1.05 -16.62 -6.73
CA THR A 212 0.20 -17.25 -7.18
C THR A 212 -0.02 -18.26 -8.32
N ASN A 213 -1.12 -19.01 -8.28
CA ASN A 213 -1.41 -20.01 -9.32
C ASN A 213 -1.70 -19.39 -10.69
N ASP A 214 -2.32 -18.19 -10.71
CA ASP A 214 -2.57 -17.48 -11.97
C ASP A 214 -1.25 -17.04 -12.63
N LEU A 215 -0.23 -16.76 -11.82
CA LEU A 215 1.07 -16.27 -12.29
C LEU A 215 2.09 -17.39 -12.55
N MET A 216 2.07 -18.47 -11.76
CA MET A 216 3.10 -19.52 -11.78
C MET A 216 2.56 -20.92 -12.11
N GLN A 217 1.25 -21.10 -12.23
CA GLN A 217 0.59 -22.39 -12.44
C GLN A 217 0.97 -23.43 -11.36
N ASN A 218 1.11 -23.01 -10.12
CA ASN A 218 1.39 -23.84 -8.96
C ASN A 218 0.23 -23.73 -7.97
N ALA A 219 -0.49 -24.81 -7.75
CA ALA A 219 -1.79 -24.80 -7.08
C ALA A 219 -1.77 -25.21 -5.61
N ASP A 220 -0.67 -25.74 -5.07
CA ASP A 220 -0.66 -26.37 -3.75
C ASP A 220 -0.85 -25.36 -2.60
N TYR A 221 -0.18 -24.21 -2.70
CA TYR A 221 -0.33 -23.10 -1.76
C TYR A 221 -0.27 -21.77 -2.50
N THR A 222 -1.23 -20.91 -2.27
CA THR A 222 -1.29 -19.61 -2.95
C THR A 222 -1.14 -18.45 -1.98
N THR A 223 -0.66 -17.33 -2.52
CA THR A 223 -0.82 -15.98 -1.97
C THR A 223 -1.77 -15.24 -2.88
N GLY A 224 -2.79 -14.61 -2.32
CA GLY A 224 -3.71 -13.74 -3.05
C GLY A 224 -3.10 -12.38 -3.33
N TYR A 225 -3.44 -11.78 -4.46
CA TYR A 225 -3.01 -10.44 -4.85
C TYR A 225 -4.20 -9.63 -5.30
N ILE A 226 -4.28 -8.39 -4.84
CA ILE A 226 -5.23 -7.42 -5.37
C ILE A 226 -4.44 -6.19 -5.82
N PHE A 227 -4.64 -5.83 -7.08
CA PHE A 227 -4.08 -4.63 -7.68
C PHE A 227 -5.21 -3.70 -8.10
N GLY A 228 -5.02 -2.39 -7.98
CA GLY A 228 -6.02 -1.44 -8.42
C GLY A 228 -5.65 0.01 -8.14
N PHE A 229 -6.28 0.90 -8.89
CA PHE A 229 -6.17 2.34 -8.71
C PHE A 229 -7.43 2.90 -8.05
N TRP A 230 -7.24 3.85 -7.15
CA TRP A 230 -8.31 4.67 -6.54
C TRP A 230 -8.07 6.13 -6.86
N GLY A 231 -9.13 6.81 -7.24
CA GLY A 231 -9.01 8.20 -7.65
C GLY A 231 -10.33 8.93 -7.78
N MET A 232 -10.26 10.13 -8.34
CA MET A 232 -11.43 10.91 -8.69
C MET A 232 -12.05 10.36 -9.97
N PRO A 233 -13.39 10.32 -10.06
CA PRO A 233 -14.10 9.93 -11.28
C PRO A 233 -13.89 10.91 -12.43
#